data_647bcd209061f80ce3ac837f1588e5a6
#
_entry.id   647bcd209061f80ce3ac837f1588e5a6
#
_cell.length_a   1.000
_cell.length_b   1.000
_cell.length_c   1.000
_cell.angle_alpha   90.00
_cell.angle_beta   90.00
_cell.angle_gamma   90.00
#
_symmetry.space_group_name_H-M   'P 1'
#
loop_
_entity.id
_entity.type
_entity.pdbx_description
1 polymer ?
#
loop_
_entity_poly.entity_id
_entity_poly.type
_entity_poly.pdbx_seq_one_letter_code
_entity_poly.pdbx_strand_id
1 'polypeptide(L)'
;MGLQMGLSCKIQSELSSQCSNCSVFFDKTLQKFFEWCKLKIALVYSTKEQNMNGGLVCNCLGRTRSKMKLGKIKEVDIRSVWPHEQYDFSKWLAEEENIRALGEEMNLSLTDVDTERFVGSYRCDIICKDELTGKSVLIENQLEQTNHDHLGKIITYASGLDASVVVWIVAKARDEHASAIEWLNKHTDDDLSFFLIEVHAYTIGDSAPAPMFKIVEQPNDFAKTVKSIAHKGELNETQTNRIQFWTQFNDVIEQRGKPFNKRKATPDHWYAVAIGSSQCHISIDLVNKEHRIRVGVWIPDNKELYDHFYKHKDEIEDIAGCHLVWDRLDGKKAAIICTYIPGLNYNKQENYPELMNMIIDLVTVMRSAFTPFINK
;
A
#
# COMPACT_ATOMS: atom_id res chain seq x y z
N MET A 1 -35.34 -0.48 -24.19
CA MET A 1 -34.99 0.92 -24.50
C MET A 1 -35.92 1.93 -23.83
N GLY A 2 -36.54 1.63 -22.73
CA GLY A 2 -37.58 2.46 -22.10
C GLY A 2 -37.39 2.73 -20.58
N LEU A 3 -36.33 2.20 -19.94
CA LEU A 3 -36.13 2.29 -18.48
C LEU A 3 -34.93 3.17 -18.03
N GLN A 4 -34.11 3.64 -18.96
CA GLN A 4 -32.92 4.46 -18.64
C GLN A 4 -33.13 5.98 -18.76
N MET A 5 -34.24 6.44 -19.37
CA MET A 5 -34.55 7.87 -19.44
C MET A 5 -35.37 8.41 -18.24
N GLY A 6 -35.92 7.54 -17.41
CA GLY A 6 -36.74 7.94 -16.27
C GLY A 6 -35.99 8.35 -15.01
N LEU A 7 -34.76 7.86 -14.81
CA LEU A 7 -33.95 8.17 -13.61
C LEU A 7 -33.17 9.49 -13.73
N SER A 8 -32.79 9.90 -14.93
CA SER A 8 -32.00 11.13 -15.12
C SER A 8 -32.84 12.42 -14.92
N CYS A 9 -34.14 12.35 -15.17
CA CYS A 9 -35.05 13.52 -15.04
C CYS A 9 -35.53 13.76 -13.60
N LYS A 10 -35.52 12.71 -12.74
CA LYS A 10 -36.01 12.84 -11.36
C LYS A 10 -34.91 13.40 -10.43
N ILE A 11 -33.64 13.16 -10.72
CA ILE A 11 -32.53 13.69 -9.94
C ILE A 11 -32.31 15.19 -10.22
N GLN A 12 -32.63 15.67 -11.41
CA GLN A 12 -32.49 17.07 -11.77
C GLN A 12 -33.60 17.98 -11.21
N SER A 13 -34.79 17.45 -10.90
CA SER A 13 -35.89 18.22 -10.34
C SER A 13 -35.83 18.34 -8.79
N GLU A 14 -35.14 17.45 -8.10
CA GLU A 14 -35.02 17.54 -6.63
C GLU A 14 -33.84 18.41 -6.17
N LEU A 15 -32.85 18.68 -7.04
CA LEU A 15 -31.72 19.57 -6.75
C LEU A 15 -31.98 21.06 -7.01
N SER A 16 -33.10 21.43 -7.62
CA SER A 16 -33.41 22.82 -7.95
C SER A 16 -34.31 23.55 -6.95
N SER A 17 -34.82 22.88 -5.90
CA SER A 17 -35.80 23.47 -4.97
C SER A 17 -35.28 23.80 -3.56
N GLN A 18 -34.02 23.61 -3.25
CA GLN A 18 -33.45 23.96 -1.95
C GLN A 18 -32.05 24.58 -2.07
N CYS A 19 -31.93 25.78 -2.57
CA CYS A 19 -30.92 26.74 -2.14
C CYS A 19 -30.98 28.05 -2.95
N SER A 20 -31.75 29.00 -2.49
CA SER A 20 -31.56 30.43 -2.82
C SER A 20 -30.51 30.98 -1.85
N ASN A 21 -29.33 31.28 -2.38
CA ASN A 21 -28.15 31.93 -1.77
C ASN A 21 -26.94 31.00 -1.51
N CYS A 22 -26.41 30.41 -2.56
CA CYS A 22 -24.96 30.08 -2.60
C CYS A 22 -24.49 30.11 -4.05
N SER A 23 -23.94 31.25 -4.48
CA SER A 23 -23.12 31.34 -5.69
C SER A 23 -21.76 30.63 -5.43
N VAL A 24 -21.77 29.31 -5.45
CA VAL A 24 -20.56 28.52 -5.55
C VAL A 24 -20.26 28.39 -7.04
N PHE A 25 -19.18 28.96 -7.45
CA PHE A 25 -18.56 28.69 -8.75
C PHE A 25 -18.36 27.17 -8.87
N PHE A 26 -19.26 26.51 -9.55
CA PHE A 26 -19.07 25.14 -9.99
C PHE A 26 -17.95 25.18 -11.03
N ASP A 27 -16.76 24.80 -10.61
CA ASP A 27 -15.57 24.80 -11.47
C ASP A 27 -15.82 23.83 -12.65
N LYS A 28 -15.79 24.39 -13.86
CA LYS A 28 -15.91 23.65 -15.13
C LYS A 28 -14.90 22.53 -15.25
N THR A 29 -13.85 22.56 -14.46
CA THR A 29 -12.78 21.54 -14.35
C THR A 29 -13.28 20.26 -13.70
N LEU A 30 -14.09 20.36 -12.63
CA LEU A 30 -14.71 19.21 -11.97
C LEU A 30 -15.72 18.50 -12.89
N GLN A 31 -16.49 19.28 -13.64
CA GLN A 31 -17.43 18.73 -14.60
C GLN A 31 -16.73 17.99 -15.75
N LYS A 32 -15.59 18.51 -16.22
CA LYS A 32 -14.74 17.83 -17.21
C LYS A 32 -14.09 16.56 -16.66
N PHE A 33 -13.69 16.53 -15.39
CA PHE A 33 -13.13 15.34 -14.74
C PHE A 33 -14.19 14.22 -14.63
N PHE A 34 -15.41 14.54 -14.22
CA PHE A 34 -16.52 13.58 -14.19
C PHE A 34 -16.89 13.06 -15.59
N GLU A 35 -16.90 13.92 -16.60
CA GLU A 35 -17.13 13.50 -17.99
C GLU A 35 -15.97 12.65 -18.54
N TRP A 36 -14.74 12.96 -18.18
CA TRP A 36 -13.57 12.18 -18.57
C TRP A 36 -13.54 10.78 -17.91
N CYS A 37 -13.87 10.69 -16.63
CA CYS A 37 -14.04 9.41 -15.94
C CYS A 37 -15.15 8.56 -16.59
N LYS A 38 -16.30 9.18 -16.94
CA LYS A 38 -17.38 8.51 -17.66
C LYS A 38 -16.96 8.08 -19.06
N LEU A 39 -16.19 8.89 -19.78
CA LEU A 39 -15.68 8.56 -21.12
C LEU A 39 -14.65 7.43 -21.09
N LYS A 40 -13.74 7.39 -20.11
CA LYS A 40 -12.79 6.26 -19.95
C LYS A 40 -13.50 4.97 -19.57
N ILE A 41 -14.48 5.03 -18.67
CA ILE A 41 -15.31 3.88 -18.33
C ILE A 41 -16.09 3.41 -19.56
N ALA A 42 -16.67 4.32 -20.34
CA ALA A 42 -17.37 4.00 -21.60
C ALA A 42 -16.43 3.43 -22.67
N LEU A 43 -15.17 3.91 -22.77
CA LEU A 43 -14.17 3.37 -23.68
C LEU A 43 -13.72 1.95 -23.31
N VAL A 44 -13.56 1.67 -22.02
CA VAL A 44 -13.24 0.31 -21.53
C VAL A 44 -14.40 -0.65 -21.76
N TYR A 45 -15.65 -0.20 -21.65
CA TYR A 45 -16.82 -1.01 -22.00
C TYR A 45 -17.03 -1.11 -23.52
N SER A 46 -16.77 -0.05 -24.29
CA SER A 46 -16.88 -0.05 -25.77
C SER A 46 -15.85 -0.96 -26.43
N THR A 47 -14.63 -1.06 -25.91
CA THR A 47 -13.62 -2.00 -26.43
C THR A 47 -13.99 -3.47 -26.12
N LYS A 48 -14.82 -3.73 -25.10
CA LYS A 48 -15.39 -5.06 -24.87
C LYS A 48 -16.59 -5.38 -25.78
N GLU A 49 -17.39 -4.39 -26.16
CA GLU A 49 -18.53 -4.61 -27.06
C GLU A 49 -18.17 -4.60 -28.54
N GLN A 50 -17.13 -3.90 -28.98
CA GLN A 50 -16.67 -3.96 -30.36
C GLN A 50 -16.06 -5.29 -30.79
N ASN A 51 -15.71 -6.17 -29.83
CA ASN A 51 -15.32 -7.55 -30.11
C ASN A 51 -16.50 -8.52 -30.23
N MET A 52 -17.74 -8.06 -30.14
CA MET A 52 -18.94 -8.95 -30.21
C MET A 52 -19.83 -8.74 -31.43
N ASN A 53 -19.65 -7.68 -32.23
CA ASN A 53 -20.56 -7.36 -33.37
C ASN A 53 -19.89 -7.26 -34.74
N GLY A 54 -18.81 -7.96 -34.97
CA GLY A 54 -18.25 -8.16 -36.29
C GLY A 54 -18.76 -9.47 -36.89
N GLY A 55 -19.93 -9.44 -37.52
CA GLY A 55 -20.45 -10.58 -38.29
C GLY A 55 -19.58 -10.88 -39.51
N LEU A 56 -18.54 -11.67 -39.35
CA LEU A 56 -17.86 -12.39 -40.44
C LEU A 56 -18.31 -13.85 -40.36
N VAL A 57 -18.88 -14.32 -41.46
CA VAL A 57 -19.20 -15.72 -41.69
C VAL A 57 -17.91 -16.53 -41.46
N CYS A 58 -17.80 -17.12 -40.31
CA CYS A 58 -16.66 -17.93 -39.95
C CYS A 58 -16.92 -19.35 -40.41
N ASN A 59 -16.17 -19.77 -41.44
CA ASN A 59 -16.01 -21.17 -41.80
C ASN A 59 -15.59 -21.94 -40.53
N CYS A 60 -16.48 -22.79 -40.03
CA CYS A 60 -16.24 -23.66 -38.86
C CYS A 60 -15.19 -24.71 -39.21
N LEU A 61 -13.92 -24.33 -39.20
CA LEU A 61 -12.83 -25.29 -38.94
C LEU A 61 -12.75 -25.46 -37.42
N GLY A 62 -13.08 -26.65 -36.96
CA GLY A 62 -13.12 -27.04 -35.56
C GLY A 62 -11.84 -26.67 -34.81
N ARG A 63 -11.90 -25.56 -34.04
CA ARG A 63 -10.93 -25.33 -32.97
C ARG A 63 -11.23 -26.35 -31.88
N THR A 64 -10.57 -27.49 -31.92
CA THR A 64 -10.40 -28.32 -30.74
C THR A 64 -9.90 -27.39 -29.63
N ARG A 65 -10.76 -27.16 -28.60
CA ARG A 65 -10.31 -26.53 -27.35
C ARG A 65 -9.14 -27.38 -26.84
N SER A 66 -7.91 -26.92 -27.03
CA SER A 66 -6.75 -27.55 -26.43
C SER A 66 -7.02 -27.56 -24.93
N LYS A 67 -7.13 -28.73 -24.33
CA LYS A 67 -7.32 -28.89 -22.89
C LYS A 67 -6.10 -28.22 -22.23
N MET A 68 -6.31 -27.07 -21.57
CA MET A 68 -5.23 -26.34 -20.91
C MET A 68 -4.55 -27.28 -19.93
N LYS A 69 -3.28 -27.59 -20.15
CA LYS A 69 -2.51 -28.48 -19.29
C LYS A 69 -2.03 -27.67 -18.10
N LEU A 70 -2.61 -27.90 -16.93
CA LEU A 70 -2.18 -27.28 -15.69
C LEU A 70 -0.88 -27.93 -15.21
N GLY A 71 0.09 -27.10 -14.82
CA GLY A 71 1.30 -27.52 -14.13
C GLY A 71 0.98 -27.95 -12.69
N LYS A 72 1.87 -28.74 -12.11
CA LYS A 72 1.83 -29.08 -10.67
C LYS A 72 2.94 -28.28 -9.97
N ILE A 73 2.59 -27.62 -8.88
CA ILE A 73 3.53 -26.97 -7.99
C ILE A 73 4.29 -28.08 -7.23
N LYS A 74 5.61 -27.97 -7.19
CA LYS A 74 6.49 -28.85 -6.42
C LYS A 74 7.37 -27.98 -5.54
N GLU A 75 7.37 -28.25 -4.25
CA GLU A 75 8.30 -27.63 -3.31
C GLU A 75 9.71 -28.20 -3.51
N VAL A 76 10.71 -27.34 -3.45
CA VAL A 76 12.14 -27.68 -3.54
C VAL A 76 12.81 -27.36 -2.22
N ASP A 77 13.84 -28.13 -1.90
CA ASP A 77 14.65 -27.85 -0.72
C ASP A 77 15.33 -26.48 -0.86
N ILE A 78 15.07 -25.59 0.09
CA ILE A 78 15.63 -24.23 0.11
C ILE A 78 17.15 -24.22 0.14
N ARG A 79 17.80 -25.26 0.75
CA ARG A 79 19.25 -25.41 0.75
C ARG A 79 19.80 -25.77 -0.63
N SER A 80 18.99 -26.31 -1.53
CA SER A 80 19.38 -26.47 -2.94
C SER A 80 19.37 -25.16 -3.72
N VAL A 81 18.60 -24.16 -3.26
CA VAL A 81 18.52 -22.81 -3.85
C VAL A 81 19.56 -21.90 -3.18
N TRP A 82 19.63 -21.91 -1.87
CA TRP A 82 20.57 -21.14 -1.06
C TRP A 82 21.39 -22.07 -0.14
N PRO A 83 22.52 -22.59 -0.61
CA PRO A 83 23.38 -23.50 0.19
C PRO A 83 23.85 -22.86 1.49
N HIS A 84 24.19 -21.57 1.46
CA HIS A 84 24.67 -20.81 2.60
C HIS A 84 23.72 -19.68 2.96
N GLU A 85 23.32 -19.61 4.22
CA GLU A 85 22.42 -18.59 4.76
C GLU A 85 22.97 -17.17 4.58
N GLN A 86 24.18 -16.93 5.08
CA GLN A 86 24.82 -15.62 5.04
C GLN A 86 25.27 -15.21 3.62
N TYR A 87 25.87 -16.13 2.86
CA TYR A 87 26.54 -15.79 1.60
C TYR A 87 25.62 -15.85 0.40
N ASP A 88 24.55 -16.63 0.48
CA ASP A 88 23.59 -16.81 -0.61
C ASP A 88 22.26 -16.14 -0.28
N PHE A 89 21.57 -16.58 0.81
CA PHE A 89 20.22 -16.10 1.11
C PHE A 89 20.19 -14.64 1.57
N SER A 90 21.04 -14.27 2.55
CA SER A 90 21.02 -12.89 3.07
C SER A 90 21.42 -11.88 2.00
N LYS A 91 22.35 -12.22 1.09
CA LYS A 91 22.71 -11.36 -0.04
C LYS A 91 21.59 -11.24 -1.06
N TRP A 92 20.97 -12.38 -1.42
CA TRP A 92 19.82 -12.40 -2.32
C TRP A 92 18.66 -11.58 -1.76
N LEU A 93 18.37 -11.75 -0.46
CA LEU A 93 17.29 -11.03 0.20
C LEU A 93 17.54 -9.51 0.24
N ALA A 94 18.80 -9.09 0.41
CA ALA A 94 19.18 -7.67 0.45
C ALA A 94 19.08 -6.94 -0.91
N GLU A 95 18.91 -7.67 -2.03
CA GLU A 95 18.66 -7.06 -3.32
C GLU A 95 17.31 -6.33 -3.34
N GLU A 96 17.24 -5.19 -4.01
CA GLU A 96 16.08 -4.28 -3.99
C GLU A 96 14.75 -4.98 -4.33
N GLU A 97 14.74 -5.86 -5.33
CA GLU A 97 13.54 -6.59 -5.75
C GLU A 97 13.05 -7.56 -4.66
N ASN A 98 13.98 -8.27 -4.02
CA ASN A 98 13.68 -9.32 -3.04
C ASN A 98 13.28 -8.75 -1.69
N ILE A 99 13.98 -7.71 -1.22
CA ILE A 99 13.61 -7.02 0.03
C ILE A 99 12.26 -6.31 -0.11
N ARG A 100 11.95 -5.78 -1.30
CA ARG A 100 10.64 -5.21 -1.60
C ARG A 100 9.54 -6.27 -1.56
N ALA A 101 9.77 -7.45 -2.15
CA ALA A 101 8.80 -8.56 -2.09
C ALA A 101 8.52 -9.00 -0.66
N LEU A 102 9.54 -9.08 0.21
CA LEU A 102 9.35 -9.33 1.64
C LEU A 102 8.54 -8.21 2.31
N GLY A 103 8.85 -6.95 2.01
CA GLY A 103 8.11 -5.80 2.52
C GLY A 103 6.64 -5.82 2.13
N GLU A 104 6.32 -6.20 0.89
CA GLU A 104 4.94 -6.33 0.39
C GLU A 104 4.13 -7.34 1.22
N GLU A 105 4.71 -8.48 1.60
CA GLU A 105 4.04 -9.45 2.47
C GLU A 105 3.74 -8.88 3.86
N MET A 106 4.62 -8.06 4.41
CA MET A 106 4.47 -7.44 5.73
C MET A 106 3.67 -6.11 5.69
N ASN A 107 3.29 -5.62 4.53
CA ASN A 107 2.75 -4.28 4.30
C ASN A 107 3.69 -3.15 4.77
N LEU A 108 5.00 -3.34 4.60
CA LEU A 108 6.06 -2.37 4.87
C LEU A 108 6.75 -1.96 3.55
N SER A 109 7.31 -0.77 3.52
CA SER A 109 8.14 -0.29 2.41
C SER A 109 9.59 -0.22 2.87
N LEU A 110 10.33 -1.33 2.65
CA LEU A 110 11.70 -1.48 3.15
C LEU A 110 12.70 -0.74 2.25
N THR A 111 13.58 0.05 2.87
CA THR A 111 14.62 0.85 2.23
C THR A 111 15.86 0.94 3.12
N ASP A 112 16.93 1.59 2.65
CA ASP A 112 18.19 1.79 3.41
C ASP A 112 18.76 0.46 3.95
N VAL A 113 18.88 -0.55 3.08
CA VAL A 113 19.29 -1.91 3.44
C VAL A 113 20.79 -1.96 3.71
N ASP A 114 21.16 -2.39 4.92
CA ASP A 114 22.54 -2.65 5.34
C ASP A 114 22.66 -4.09 5.84
N THR A 115 23.70 -4.79 5.43
CA THR A 115 23.92 -6.20 5.76
C THR A 115 25.06 -6.34 6.76
N GLU A 116 25.00 -7.39 7.60
CA GLU A 116 26.10 -7.79 8.47
C GLU A 116 26.53 -6.70 9.48
N ARG A 117 25.57 -5.95 9.99
CA ARG A 117 25.83 -4.84 10.92
C ARG A 117 26.10 -5.33 12.33
N PHE A 118 27.18 -4.82 12.95
CA PHE A 118 27.50 -5.12 14.34
C PHE A 118 26.60 -4.35 15.31
N VAL A 119 26.09 -5.07 16.32
CA VAL A 119 25.36 -4.56 17.48
C VAL A 119 26.11 -4.96 18.74
N GLY A 120 26.94 -4.10 19.26
CA GLY A 120 27.84 -4.45 20.33
C GLY A 120 28.82 -5.58 19.90
N SER A 121 28.73 -6.75 20.52
CA SER A 121 29.50 -7.96 20.18
C SER A 121 28.77 -8.88 19.20
N TYR A 122 27.53 -8.56 18.80
CA TYR A 122 26.72 -9.39 17.94
C TYR A 122 26.63 -8.79 16.53
N ARG A 123 26.28 -9.61 15.55
CA ARG A 123 26.14 -9.24 14.15
C ARG A 123 24.77 -9.68 13.66
N CYS A 124 23.92 -8.73 13.25
CA CYS A 124 22.64 -9.00 12.64
C CYS A 124 22.78 -9.16 11.13
N ASP A 125 21.93 -9.98 10.51
CA ASP A 125 22.03 -10.29 9.09
C ASP A 125 21.67 -9.10 8.21
N ILE A 126 20.50 -8.49 8.44
CA ILE A 126 20.03 -7.32 7.69
C ILE A 126 19.39 -6.32 8.63
N ILE A 127 19.69 -5.05 8.41
CA ILE A 127 18.96 -3.93 9.00
C ILE A 127 18.51 -2.99 7.89
N CYS A 128 17.29 -2.51 7.98
CA CYS A 128 16.71 -1.57 7.01
C CYS A 128 15.74 -0.62 7.70
N LYS A 129 15.07 0.23 6.93
CA LYS A 129 14.06 1.14 7.45
C LYS A 129 12.74 0.95 6.71
N ASP A 130 11.63 1.18 7.41
CA ASP A 130 10.35 1.42 6.73
C ASP A 130 10.34 2.85 6.19
N GLU A 131 10.25 3.00 4.87
CA GLU A 131 10.29 4.28 4.15
C GLU A 131 9.29 5.29 4.71
N LEU A 132 8.10 4.82 5.09
CA LEU A 132 7.00 5.69 5.48
C LEU A 132 7.06 6.15 6.93
N THR A 133 7.63 5.36 7.83
CA THR A 133 7.73 5.69 9.26
C THR A 133 9.12 6.10 9.68
N GLY A 134 10.15 5.79 8.88
CA GLY A 134 11.55 5.89 9.25
C GLY A 134 11.98 4.91 10.35
N LYS A 135 11.07 4.01 10.76
CA LYS A 135 11.33 3.03 11.82
C LYS A 135 12.37 2.00 11.38
N SER A 136 13.24 1.62 12.32
CA SER A 136 14.26 0.59 12.11
C SER A 136 13.63 -0.80 12.05
N VAL A 137 14.01 -1.59 11.04
CA VAL A 137 13.57 -2.97 10.80
C VAL A 137 14.80 -3.87 10.85
N LEU A 138 14.79 -4.83 11.76
CA LEU A 138 15.80 -5.87 11.91
C LEU A 138 15.30 -7.16 11.26
N ILE A 139 16.14 -7.80 10.44
CA ILE A 139 15.85 -9.12 9.87
C ILE A 139 16.95 -10.08 10.26
N GLU A 140 16.56 -11.19 10.86
CA GLU A 140 17.42 -12.33 11.21
C GLU A 140 16.98 -13.54 10.41
N ASN A 141 17.93 -14.18 9.73
CA ASN A 141 17.69 -15.31 8.85
C ASN A 141 18.10 -16.61 9.54
N GLN A 142 17.33 -17.67 9.36
CA GLN A 142 17.63 -19.01 9.81
C GLN A 142 17.06 -20.02 8.82
N LEU A 143 17.86 -20.43 7.82
CA LEU A 143 17.44 -21.45 6.84
C LEU A 143 17.38 -22.86 7.44
N GLU A 144 16.83 -22.94 8.64
CA GLU A 144 16.58 -24.16 9.42
C GLU A 144 15.27 -24.03 10.17
N GLN A 145 14.93 -25.05 10.95
CA GLN A 145 13.82 -24.96 11.88
C GLN A 145 14.16 -24.02 13.04
N THR A 146 13.19 -23.19 13.48
CA THR A 146 13.34 -22.27 14.63
C THR A 146 13.98 -22.94 15.84
N ASN A 147 14.84 -22.21 16.55
CA ASN A 147 15.48 -22.64 17.80
C ASN A 147 15.54 -21.51 18.83
N HIS A 148 15.89 -21.87 20.08
CA HIS A 148 15.93 -20.90 21.18
C HIS A 148 17.07 -19.90 21.05
N ASP A 149 18.19 -20.28 20.40
CA ASP A 149 19.35 -19.39 20.23
C ASP A 149 18.99 -18.19 19.36
N HIS A 150 18.28 -18.40 18.23
CA HIS A 150 17.81 -17.31 17.37
C HIS A 150 16.69 -16.52 18.04
N LEU A 151 15.78 -17.15 18.79
CA LEU A 151 14.80 -16.42 19.59
C LEU A 151 15.49 -15.47 20.59
N GLY A 152 16.53 -15.93 21.26
CA GLY A 152 17.35 -15.09 22.16
C GLY A 152 18.05 -13.95 21.42
N LYS A 153 18.61 -14.22 20.24
CA LYS A 153 19.25 -13.20 19.39
C LYS A 153 18.28 -12.08 18.99
N ILE A 154 17.11 -12.41 18.42
CA ILE A 154 16.16 -11.39 17.94
C ILE A 154 15.68 -10.48 19.07
N ILE A 155 15.49 -11.00 20.29
CA ILE A 155 15.13 -10.20 21.47
C ILE A 155 16.30 -9.29 21.88
N THR A 156 17.53 -9.83 21.90
CA THR A 156 18.74 -9.08 22.26
C THR A 156 19.02 -7.95 21.26
N TYR A 157 18.89 -8.23 19.97
CA TYR A 157 19.13 -7.25 18.91
C TYR A 157 18.05 -6.17 18.88
N ALA A 158 16.78 -6.54 19.10
CA ALA A 158 15.68 -5.57 19.22
C ALA A 158 15.98 -4.52 20.28
N SER A 159 16.44 -4.97 21.45
CA SER A 159 16.82 -4.09 22.56
C SER A 159 18.07 -3.25 22.27
N GLY A 160 19.07 -3.82 21.59
CA GLY A 160 20.36 -3.14 21.36
C GLY A 160 20.37 -2.15 20.20
N LEU A 161 19.46 -2.30 19.23
CA LEU A 161 19.37 -1.47 18.02
C LEU A 161 18.21 -0.48 18.02
N ASP A 162 17.43 -0.43 19.09
CA ASP A 162 16.18 0.35 19.13
C ASP A 162 15.28 0.02 17.90
N ALA A 163 15.24 -1.29 17.56
CA ALA A 163 14.47 -1.77 16.42
C ALA A 163 12.98 -1.69 16.74
N SER A 164 12.22 -1.13 15.83
CA SER A 164 10.76 -1.05 15.95
C SER A 164 10.03 -2.24 15.32
N VAL A 165 10.69 -2.92 14.37
CA VAL A 165 10.17 -4.13 13.73
C VAL A 165 11.29 -5.18 13.70
N VAL A 166 10.95 -6.39 14.13
CA VAL A 166 11.85 -7.55 14.12
C VAL A 166 11.25 -8.63 13.25
N VAL A 167 12.00 -9.09 12.27
CA VAL A 167 11.57 -10.12 11.32
C VAL A 167 12.47 -11.33 11.47
N TRP A 168 11.91 -12.47 11.79
CA TRP A 168 12.60 -13.74 11.85
C TRP A 168 12.19 -14.61 10.67
N ILE A 169 13.10 -14.82 9.72
CA ILE A 169 12.86 -15.63 8.53
C ILE A 169 13.46 -17.02 8.75
N VAL A 170 12.65 -18.06 8.58
CA VAL A 170 13.02 -19.45 8.88
C VAL A 170 12.63 -20.39 7.76
N ALA A 171 13.30 -21.58 7.69
CA ALA A 171 12.84 -22.66 6.83
C ALA A 171 11.54 -23.28 7.35
N LYS A 172 11.42 -23.40 8.68
CA LYS A 172 10.22 -23.95 9.32
C LYS A 172 10.05 -23.40 10.73
N ALA A 173 8.90 -22.88 11.04
CA ALA A 173 8.52 -22.49 12.39
C ALA A 173 8.05 -23.71 13.20
N ARG A 174 8.43 -23.73 14.49
CA ARG A 174 7.82 -24.60 15.50
C ARG A 174 6.68 -23.90 16.19
N ASP A 175 5.65 -24.62 16.56
CA ASP A 175 4.47 -24.06 17.23
C ASP A 175 4.81 -23.33 18.53
N GLU A 176 5.80 -23.84 19.29
CA GLU A 176 6.26 -23.21 20.54
C GLU A 176 6.87 -21.82 20.29
N HIS A 177 7.64 -21.67 19.20
CA HIS A 177 8.25 -20.39 18.85
C HIS A 177 7.23 -19.43 18.23
N ALA A 178 6.29 -19.93 17.41
CA ALA A 178 5.17 -19.14 16.94
C ALA A 178 4.35 -18.57 18.11
N SER A 179 4.01 -19.41 19.10
CA SER A 179 3.33 -18.97 20.32
C SER A 179 4.15 -17.96 21.13
N ALA A 180 5.50 -18.10 21.16
CA ALA A 180 6.37 -17.13 21.83
C ALA A 180 6.34 -15.77 21.11
N ILE A 181 6.39 -15.74 19.78
CA ILE A 181 6.27 -14.50 18.98
C ILE A 181 4.90 -13.87 19.15
N GLU A 182 3.82 -14.65 19.12
CA GLU A 182 2.47 -14.17 19.43
C GLU A 182 2.41 -13.52 20.82
N TRP A 183 3.04 -14.17 21.83
CA TRP A 183 3.10 -13.64 23.20
C TRP A 183 3.89 -12.33 23.26
N LEU A 184 5.05 -12.25 22.59
CA LEU A 184 5.84 -11.02 22.50
C LEU A 184 5.00 -9.89 21.87
N ASN A 185 4.31 -10.13 20.76
CA ASN A 185 3.44 -9.16 20.11
C ASN A 185 2.29 -8.67 21.01
N LYS A 186 1.82 -9.52 21.95
CA LYS A 186 0.76 -9.16 22.92
C LYS A 186 1.29 -8.35 24.11
N HIS A 187 2.56 -8.50 24.50
CA HIS A 187 3.11 -7.99 25.75
C HIS A 187 4.19 -6.93 25.58
N THR A 188 4.67 -6.68 24.36
CA THR A 188 5.54 -5.55 24.05
C THR A 188 4.71 -4.28 23.77
N ASP A 189 5.37 -3.13 23.89
CA ASP A 189 4.78 -1.84 23.60
C ASP A 189 4.41 -1.70 22.11
N ASP A 190 3.56 -0.73 21.79
CA ASP A 190 3.07 -0.47 20.43
C ASP A 190 4.19 -0.11 19.44
N ASP A 191 5.36 0.28 19.95
CA ASP A 191 6.50 0.67 19.14
C ASP A 191 7.37 -0.52 18.70
N LEU A 192 7.14 -1.73 19.24
CA LEU A 192 7.88 -2.94 18.88
C LEU A 192 6.94 -4.02 18.32
N SER A 193 7.31 -4.58 17.17
CA SER A 193 6.54 -5.57 16.43
C SER A 193 7.42 -6.72 15.96
N PHE A 194 6.92 -7.95 16.07
CA PHE A 194 7.62 -9.16 15.66
C PHE A 194 6.89 -9.88 14.53
N PHE A 195 7.62 -10.26 13.49
CA PHE A 195 7.16 -11.14 12.43
C PHE A 195 7.93 -12.46 12.46
N LEU A 196 7.24 -13.59 12.30
CA LEU A 196 7.82 -14.89 12.03
C LEU A 196 7.37 -15.33 10.64
N ILE A 197 8.31 -15.57 9.74
CA ILE A 197 8.05 -15.83 8.33
C ILE A 197 8.76 -17.11 7.90
N GLU A 198 8.04 -18.05 7.28
CA GLU A 198 8.65 -19.17 6.58
C GLU A 198 9.02 -18.77 5.15
N VAL A 199 10.21 -19.14 4.70
CA VAL A 199 10.63 -19.03 3.31
C VAL A 199 10.56 -20.40 2.65
N HIS A 200 9.88 -20.47 1.51
CA HIS A 200 9.73 -21.67 0.69
C HIS A 200 10.22 -21.39 -0.73
N ALA A 201 10.52 -22.43 -1.48
CA ALA A 201 10.81 -22.34 -2.90
C ALA A 201 10.01 -23.38 -3.68
N TYR A 202 9.42 -22.99 -4.80
CA TYR A 202 8.55 -23.85 -5.60
C TYR A 202 8.96 -23.85 -7.08
N THR A 203 8.73 -24.98 -7.77
CA THR A 203 8.86 -25.09 -9.21
C THR A 203 7.55 -25.56 -9.84
N ILE A 204 7.35 -25.23 -11.11
CA ILE A 204 6.28 -25.76 -11.95
C ILE A 204 6.93 -26.41 -13.18
N GLY A 205 6.96 -27.75 -13.21
CA GLY A 205 7.71 -28.49 -14.22
C GLY A 205 9.20 -28.19 -14.12
N ASP A 206 9.81 -27.76 -15.22
CA ASP A 206 11.25 -27.44 -15.31
C ASP A 206 11.54 -25.94 -15.15
N SER A 207 10.65 -25.17 -14.50
CA SER A 207 10.89 -23.76 -14.23
C SER A 207 12.02 -23.56 -13.22
N ALA A 208 12.62 -22.36 -13.23
CA ALA A 208 13.46 -21.91 -12.13
C ALA A 208 12.67 -21.92 -10.81
N PRO A 209 13.33 -22.14 -9.65
CA PRO A 209 12.69 -22.03 -8.34
C PRO A 209 12.13 -20.62 -8.12
N ALA A 210 10.90 -20.53 -7.66
CA ALA A 210 10.25 -19.29 -7.26
C ALA A 210 10.17 -19.22 -5.73
N PRO A 211 10.74 -18.21 -5.07
CA PRO A 211 10.65 -18.02 -3.63
C PRO A 211 9.23 -17.58 -3.23
N MET A 212 8.81 -17.97 -2.03
CA MET A 212 7.55 -17.56 -1.44
C MET A 212 7.76 -17.32 0.06
N PHE A 213 7.36 -16.16 0.54
CA PHE A 213 7.29 -15.86 1.97
C PHE A 213 5.89 -16.19 2.49
N LYS A 214 5.84 -16.86 3.64
CA LYS A 214 4.61 -17.21 4.32
C LYS A 214 4.66 -16.69 5.75
N ILE A 215 3.83 -15.71 6.06
CA ILE A 215 3.70 -15.21 7.43
C ILE A 215 3.10 -16.30 8.32
N VAL A 216 3.82 -16.67 9.38
CA VAL A 216 3.35 -17.57 10.44
C VAL A 216 2.76 -16.76 11.59
N GLU A 217 3.49 -15.74 12.04
CA GLU A 217 3.03 -14.82 13.07
C GLU A 217 3.33 -13.36 12.69
N GLN A 218 2.42 -12.47 13.03
CA GLN A 218 2.53 -11.04 12.78
C GLN A 218 1.88 -10.22 13.90
N PRO A 219 2.22 -8.94 14.06
CA PRO A 219 1.59 -8.07 15.04
C PRO A 219 0.08 -7.99 14.82
N ASN A 220 -0.70 -8.11 15.90
CA ASN A 220 -2.12 -7.84 15.84
C ASN A 220 -2.36 -6.33 15.97
N ASP A 221 -2.37 -5.62 14.86
CA ASP A 221 -2.53 -4.17 14.81
C ASP A 221 -3.83 -3.68 15.45
N PHE A 222 -4.90 -4.46 15.35
CA PHE A 222 -6.17 -4.11 16.01
C PHE A 222 -6.05 -4.14 17.55
N ALA A 223 -5.47 -5.20 18.11
CA ALA A 223 -5.27 -5.31 19.55
C ALA A 223 -4.31 -4.24 20.10
N LYS A 224 -3.21 -3.95 19.37
CA LYS A 224 -2.28 -2.87 19.71
C LYS A 224 -2.96 -1.50 19.64
N THR A 225 -3.77 -1.23 18.64
CA THR A 225 -4.52 0.02 18.51
C THR A 225 -5.49 0.18 19.67
N VAL A 226 -6.23 -0.85 20.06
CA VAL A 226 -7.16 -0.82 21.21
C VAL A 226 -6.42 -0.56 22.52
N LYS A 227 -5.24 -1.20 22.74
CA LYS A 227 -4.42 -0.96 23.92
C LYS A 227 -3.87 0.48 24.00
N SER A 228 -3.35 1.00 22.89
CA SER A 228 -2.83 2.38 22.83
C SER A 228 -3.91 3.44 23.10
N ILE A 229 -5.15 3.15 22.70
CA ILE A 229 -6.33 3.96 23.00
C ILE A 229 -6.63 3.93 24.49
N ALA A 230 -6.63 2.74 25.11
CA ALA A 230 -6.89 2.57 26.53
C ALA A 230 -5.84 3.27 27.42
N HIS A 231 -4.60 3.38 26.97
CA HIS A 231 -3.51 4.07 27.69
C HIS A 231 -3.47 5.58 27.47
N LYS A 232 -4.05 6.12 26.39
CA LYS A 232 -4.00 7.56 26.04
C LYS A 232 -5.27 8.34 26.38
N GLY A 233 -6.26 7.71 27.00
CA GLY A 233 -7.57 8.30 27.30
C GLY A 233 -8.61 8.03 26.20
N GLU A 234 -9.87 8.43 26.46
CA GLU A 234 -10.96 8.24 25.49
C GLU A 234 -10.72 9.00 24.20
N LEU A 235 -10.87 8.31 23.07
CA LEU A 235 -10.87 8.94 21.76
C LEU A 235 -12.05 9.90 21.63
N ASN A 236 -11.81 11.05 21.04
CA ASN A 236 -12.92 11.91 20.63
C ASN A 236 -13.62 11.34 19.39
N GLU A 237 -14.83 11.81 19.13
CA GLU A 237 -15.66 11.35 18.01
C GLU A 237 -14.93 11.45 16.65
N THR A 238 -14.20 12.53 16.41
CA THR A 238 -13.43 12.72 15.19
C THR A 238 -12.33 11.66 14.99
N GLN A 239 -11.63 11.31 16.09
CA GLN A 239 -10.59 10.27 16.06
C GLN A 239 -11.19 8.88 15.80
N THR A 240 -12.33 8.58 16.41
CA THR A 240 -13.07 7.34 16.17
C THR A 240 -13.50 7.22 14.70
N ASN A 241 -14.08 8.29 14.14
CA ASN A 241 -14.48 8.33 12.73
C ASN A 241 -13.30 8.13 11.78
N ARG A 242 -12.12 8.66 12.09
CA ARG A 242 -10.90 8.44 11.26
C ARG A 242 -10.44 7.00 11.29
N ILE A 243 -10.36 6.37 12.47
CA ILE A 243 -10.00 4.95 12.59
C ILE A 243 -10.99 4.10 11.80
N GLN A 244 -12.29 4.37 11.92
CA GLN A 244 -13.32 3.64 11.17
C GLN A 244 -13.15 3.81 9.66
N PHE A 245 -12.87 5.03 9.19
CA PHE A 245 -12.62 5.31 7.78
C PHE A 245 -11.40 4.52 7.27
N TRP A 246 -10.26 4.59 7.96
CA TRP A 246 -9.04 3.89 7.54
C TRP A 246 -9.16 2.36 7.63
N THR A 247 -9.93 1.84 8.58
CA THR A 247 -10.22 0.39 8.65
C THR A 247 -11.00 -0.07 7.42
N GLN A 248 -12.08 0.62 7.08
CA GLN A 248 -12.86 0.31 5.88
C GLN A 248 -12.04 0.52 4.59
N PHE A 249 -11.17 1.56 4.56
CA PHE A 249 -10.27 1.80 3.44
C PHE A 249 -9.32 0.64 3.21
N ASN A 250 -8.75 0.07 4.27
CA ASN A 250 -7.91 -1.12 4.20
C ASN A 250 -8.65 -2.34 3.63
N ASP A 251 -9.94 -2.51 3.96
CA ASP A 251 -10.77 -3.58 3.40
C ASP A 251 -10.99 -3.38 1.88
N VAL A 252 -11.21 -2.13 1.45
CA VAL A 252 -11.36 -1.82 0.01
C VAL A 252 -10.05 -2.02 -0.74
N ILE A 253 -8.89 -1.69 -0.17
CA ILE A 253 -7.56 -1.97 -0.76
C ILE A 253 -7.42 -3.49 -1.01
N GLU A 254 -7.80 -4.34 -0.05
CA GLU A 254 -7.76 -5.80 -0.21
C GLU A 254 -8.71 -6.28 -1.33
N GLN A 255 -9.94 -5.79 -1.34
CA GLN A 255 -10.93 -6.14 -2.36
C GLN A 255 -10.48 -5.74 -3.77
N ARG A 256 -9.68 -4.68 -3.90
CA ARG A 256 -9.09 -4.18 -5.15
C ARG A 256 -7.79 -4.89 -5.56
N GLY A 257 -7.37 -5.95 -4.85
CA GLY A 257 -6.17 -6.74 -5.14
C GLY A 257 -4.87 -6.07 -4.71
N LYS A 258 -4.89 -5.28 -3.64
CA LYS A 258 -3.72 -4.62 -3.04
C LYS A 258 -2.88 -3.79 -4.04
N PRO A 259 -3.41 -2.75 -4.67
CA PRO A 259 -2.63 -1.91 -5.59
C PRO A 259 -1.46 -1.18 -4.91
N PHE A 260 -1.46 -1.10 -3.58
CA PHE A 260 -0.39 -0.63 -2.71
C PHE A 260 -0.54 -1.21 -1.31
N ASN A 261 0.51 -1.12 -0.50
CA ASN A 261 0.53 -1.69 0.85
C ASN A 261 -0.45 -0.97 1.79
N LYS A 262 -1.17 -1.75 2.58
CA LYS A 262 -2.02 -1.22 3.65
C LYS A 262 -1.17 -0.68 4.78
N ARG A 263 -1.74 0.25 5.53
CA ARG A 263 -1.19 0.73 6.78
C ARG A 263 -2.15 0.49 7.94
N LYS A 264 -1.60 0.45 9.15
CA LYS A 264 -2.40 0.43 10.37
C LYS A 264 -3.38 1.62 10.37
N ALA A 265 -4.65 1.36 10.67
CA ALA A 265 -5.63 2.41 10.87
C ALA A 265 -5.30 3.18 12.18
N THR A 266 -5.10 4.50 12.07
CA THR A 266 -4.75 5.38 13.19
C THR A 266 -5.80 6.47 13.37
N PRO A 267 -5.85 7.17 14.53
CA PRO A 267 -6.72 8.33 14.71
C PRO A 267 -6.27 9.57 13.93
N ASP A 268 -5.16 9.48 13.19
CA ASP A 268 -4.63 10.58 12.41
C ASP A 268 -5.52 10.90 11.21
N HIS A 269 -5.45 12.15 10.75
CA HIS A 269 -6.21 12.60 9.60
C HIS A 269 -5.56 12.22 8.26
N TRP A 270 -4.38 11.62 8.27
CA TRP A 270 -3.58 11.30 7.10
C TRP A 270 -3.23 9.83 6.99
N TYR A 271 -2.99 9.38 5.76
CA TYR A 271 -2.57 8.03 5.42
C TYR A 271 -1.52 8.14 4.31
N ALA A 272 -0.32 7.61 4.54
CA ALA A 272 0.76 7.67 3.58
C ALA A 272 0.82 6.40 2.72
N VAL A 273 1.17 6.57 1.45
CA VAL A 273 1.42 5.48 0.50
C VAL A 273 2.80 5.68 -0.12
N ALA A 274 3.64 4.64 -0.09
CA ALA A 274 4.97 4.66 -0.67
C ALA A 274 4.92 4.89 -2.19
N ILE A 275 5.91 5.64 -2.70
CA ILE A 275 6.06 5.96 -4.11
C ILE A 275 7.40 5.45 -4.69
N GLY A 276 8.18 4.72 -3.88
CA GLY A 276 9.51 4.23 -4.24
C GLY A 276 10.62 5.26 -4.02
N SER A 277 10.47 6.15 -3.03
CA SER A 277 11.46 7.15 -2.65
C SER A 277 11.35 7.48 -1.18
N SER A 278 12.46 7.56 -0.47
CA SER A 278 12.50 8.06 0.91
C SER A 278 12.35 9.58 1.02
N GLN A 279 12.41 10.31 -0.11
CA GLN A 279 12.35 11.77 -0.14
C GLN A 279 10.93 12.33 -0.26
N CYS A 280 9.97 11.51 -0.68
CA CYS A 280 8.57 11.89 -0.81
C CYS A 280 7.66 10.67 -0.74
N HIS A 281 6.38 10.90 -0.45
CA HIS A 281 5.36 9.85 -0.45
C HIS A 281 4.01 10.45 -0.87
N ILE A 282 3.05 9.60 -1.23
CA ILE A 282 1.67 10.07 -1.44
C ILE A 282 0.99 10.18 -0.09
N SER A 283 0.42 11.34 0.22
CA SER A 283 -0.42 11.58 1.39
C SER A 283 -1.88 11.66 0.99
N ILE A 284 -2.71 10.95 1.75
CA ILE A 284 -4.17 11.02 1.67
C ILE A 284 -4.64 11.69 2.96
N ASP A 285 -5.26 12.86 2.90
CA ASP A 285 -5.61 13.65 4.07
C ASP A 285 -7.13 13.88 4.16
N LEU A 286 -7.73 13.51 5.27
CA LEU A 286 -9.16 13.72 5.55
C LEU A 286 -9.40 15.15 6.05
N VAL A 287 -9.83 16.05 5.15
CA VAL A 287 -10.12 17.45 5.47
C VAL A 287 -11.63 17.62 5.72
N ASN A 288 -12.12 17.06 6.84
CA ASN A 288 -13.56 16.99 7.13
C ASN A 288 -14.22 18.38 7.23
N LYS A 289 -13.53 19.42 7.71
CA LYS A 289 -14.04 20.79 7.79
C LYS A 289 -14.42 21.36 6.40
N GLU A 290 -13.75 20.91 5.36
CA GLU A 290 -13.94 21.35 3.98
C GLU A 290 -14.68 20.28 3.15
N HIS A 291 -15.16 19.22 3.80
CA HIS A 291 -15.88 18.11 3.17
C HIS A 291 -15.15 17.51 1.95
N ARG A 292 -13.81 17.39 2.04
CA ARG A 292 -12.98 16.88 0.95
C ARG A 292 -11.84 16.01 1.48
N ILE A 293 -11.28 15.21 0.59
CA ILE A 293 -10.08 14.42 0.81
C ILE A 293 -9.00 14.99 -0.10
N ARG A 294 -7.84 15.30 0.45
CA ARG A 294 -6.67 15.70 -0.31
C ARG A 294 -5.83 14.47 -0.63
N VAL A 295 -5.44 14.30 -1.88
CA VAL A 295 -4.51 13.26 -2.30
C VAL A 295 -3.37 13.91 -3.07
N GLY A 296 -2.13 13.65 -2.68
CA GLY A 296 -1.00 14.29 -3.35
C GLY A 296 0.35 13.81 -2.86
N VAL A 297 1.40 14.21 -3.56
CA VAL A 297 2.79 13.95 -3.19
C VAL A 297 3.20 14.94 -2.12
N TRP A 298 3.56 14.41 -0.95
CA TRP A 298 4.15 15.16 0.16
C TRP A 298 5.66 15.01 0.13
N ILE A 299 6.37 16.13 0.16
CA ILE A 299 7.83 16.23 0.16
C ILE A 299 8.23 16.88 1.48
N PRO A 300 8.74 16.13 2.48
CA PRO A 300 8.92 16.63 3.85
C PRO A 300 10.04 17.66 4.00
N ASP A 301 11.17 17.50 3.33
CA ASP A 301 12.35 18.34 3.47
C ASP A 301 13.27 18.31 2.24
N ASN A 302 12.70 18.44 1.02
CA ASN A 302 13.47 18.49 -0.21
C ASN A 302 12.85 19.43 -1.25
N LYS A 303 13.20 20.71 -1.18
CA LYS A 303 12.72 21.72 -2.14
C LYS A 303 13.27 21.53 -3.55
N GLU A 304 14.45 20.94 -3.68
CA GLU A 304 15.06 20.66 -4.99
C GLU A 304 14.25 19.60 -5.75
N LEU A 305 13.74 18.59 -5.04
CA LEU A 305 12.86 17.58 -5.62
C LEU A 305 11.53 18.22 -6.07
N TYR A 306 10.95 19.13 -5.29
CA TYR A 306 9.76 19.86 -5.71
C TYR A 306 10.03 20.70 -6.97
N ASP A 307 11.13 21.45 -6.99
CA ASP A 307 11.52 22.29 -8.13
C ASP A 307 11.83 21.44 -9.38
N HIS A 308 12.35 20.20 -9.17
CA HIS A 308 12.53 19.24 -10.24
C HIS A 308 11.18 18.77 -10.81
N PHE A 309 10.23 18.35 -9.97
CA PHE A 309 8.88 18.00 -10.42
C PHE A 309 8.18 19.17 -11.12
N TYR A 310 8.36 20.39 -10.61
CA TYR A 310 7.73 21.58 -11.20
C TYR A 310 8.22 21.87 -12.62
N LYS A 311 9.47 21.53 -12.96
CA LYS A 311 10.00 21.63 -14.34
C LYS A 311 9.29 20.69 -15.31
N HIS A 312 8.75 19.57 -14.81
CA HIS A 312 8.02 18.56 -15.55
C HIS A 312 6.51 18.62 -15.32
N LYS A 313 6.01 19.76 -14.84
CA LYS A 313 4.62 19.93 -14.43
C LYS A 313 3.62 19.48 -15.50
N ASP A 314 3.80 19.93 -16.72
CA ASP A 314 2.86 19.66 -17.82
C ASP A 314 2.85 18.15 -18.14
N GLU A 315 4.02 17.50 -18.19
CA GLU A 315 4.14 16.05 -18.41
C GLU A 315 3.49 15.24 -17.27
N ILE A 316 3.68 15.66 -16.02
CA ILE A 316 3.09 15.03 -14.83
C ILE A 316 1.55 15.19 -14.87
N GLU A 317 1.04 16.37 -15.16
CA GLU A 317 -0.40 16.62 -15.25
C GLU A 317 -1.04 15.88 -16.43
N ASP A 318 -0.33 15.73 -17.55
CA ASP A 318 -0.80 14.93 -18.69
C ASP A 318 -0.94 13.44 -18.31
N ILE A 319 0.04 12.87 -17.61
CA ILE A 319 -0.03 11.49 -17.12
C ILE A 319 -1.12 11.36 -16.04
N ALA A 320 -1.20 12.32 -15.12
CA ALA A 320 -2.22 12.34 -14.08
C ALA A 320 -3.64 12.52 -14.65
N GLY A 321 -3.77 13.11 -15.83
CA GLY A 321 -5.04 13.40 -16.47
C GLY A 321 -5.87 14.47 -15.77
N CYS A 322 -5.26 15.27 -14.89
CA CYS A 322 -5.92 16.35 -14.18
C CYS A 322 -4.91 17.45 -13.79
N HIS A 323 -5.41 18.66 -13.57
CA HIS A 323 -4.61 19.73 -13.01
C HIS A 323 -4.35 19.48 -11.52
N LEU A 324 -3.12 19.73 -11.10
CA LEU A 324 -2.66 19.61 -9.73
C LEU A 324 -2.48 20.99 -9.09
N VAL A 325 -2.66 21.05 -7.79
CA VAL A 325 -2.29 22.21 -6.99
C VAL A 325 -0.82 22.06 -6.60
N TRP A 326 0.01 22.98 -7.05
CA TRP A 326 1.44 23.01 -6.80
C TRP A 326 1.73 24.04 -5.70
N ASP A 327 1.99 23.57 -4.49
CA ASP A 327 2.27 24.45 -3.35
C ASP A 327 3.65 24.15 -2.77
N ARG A 328 4.58 25.06 -3.03
CA ARG A 328 5.96 24.98 -2.54
C ARG A 328 6.05 25.17 -1.03
N LEU A 329 5.00 25.71 -0.39
CA LEU A 329 4.95 26.04 1.04
C LEU A 329 6.15 26.91 1.47
N ASP A 330 6.34 28.07 0.83
CA ASP A 330 7.42 28.98 1.19
C ASP A 330 7.34 29.36 2.66
N GLY A 331 8.48 29.26 3.36
CA GLY A 331 8.56 29.41 4.82
C GLY A 331 8.44 28.10 5.62
N LYS A 332 8.14 26.94 4.97
CA LYS A 332 8.23 25.60 5.56
C LYS A 332 9.27 24.78 4.82
N LYS A 333 9.79 23.73 5.46
CA LYS A 333 10.70 22.78 4.81
C LYS A 333 9.97 21.92 3.76
N ALA A 334 8.73 21.56 4.06
CA ALA A 334 7.89 20.70 3.22
C ALA A 334 7.34 21.41 1.98
N ALA A 335 6.95 20.62 0.97
CA ALA A 335 6.16 21.03 -0.19
C ALA A 335 5.08 19.98 -0.49
N ILE A 336 4.05 20.37 -1.24
CA ILE A 336 2.96 19.45 -1.61
C ILE A 336 2.50 19.71 -3.04
N ILE A 337 2.18 18.61 -3.75
CA ILE A 337 1.58 18.64 -5.07
C ILE A 337 0.34 17.75 -5.00
N CYS A 338 -0.87 18.31 -5.10
CA CYS A 338 -2.07 17.57 -4.74
C CYS A 338 -3.28 17.91 -5.60
N THR A 339 -4.33 17.09 -5.44
CA THR A 339 -5.69 17.37 -5.89
C THR A 339 -6.70 16.97 -4.82
N TYR A 340 -8.00 17.16 -5.05
CA TYR A 340 -9.02 16.98 -4.03
C TYR A 340 -10.19 16.13 -4.54
N ILE A 341 -10.70 15.26 -3.67
CA ILE A 341 -11.93 14.49 -3.85
C ILE A 341 -12.98 15.11 -2.89
N PRO A 342 -14.08 15.68 -3.40
CA PRO A 342 -15.15 16.23 -2.56
C PRO A 342 -16.05 15.14 -1.99
N GLY A 343 -16.82 15.47 -0.96
CA GLY A 343 -17.90 14.64 -0.44
C GLY A 343 -17.60 13.90 0.87
N LEU A 344 -16.41 14.11 1.49
CA LEU A 344 -16.15 13.55 2.81
C LEU A 344 -17.11 14.12 3.85
N ASN A 345 -17.84 13.23 4.54
CA ASN A 345 -18.68 13.60 5.66
C ASN A 345 -18.75 12.43 6.65
N TYR A 346 -18.24 12.63 7.85
CA TYR A 346 -18.24 11.58 8.89
C TYR A 346 -19.64 11.16 9.34
N ASN A 347 -20.64 12.01 9.14
CA ASN A 347 -22.04 11.73 9.48
C ASN A 347 -22.82 11.05 8.35
N LYS A 348 -22.19 10.86 7.15
CA LYS A 348 -22.80 10.22 5.98
C LYS A 348 -21.82 9.19 5.42
N GLN A 349 -21.80 8.02 6.02
CA GLN A 349 -20.84 6.97 5.66
C GLN A 349 -21.27 6.15 4.42
N GLU A 350 -22.46 6.36 3.92
CA GLU A 350 -23.02 5.61 2.77
C GLU A 350 -22.20 5.79 1.48
N ASN A 351 -21.51 6.93 1.33
CA ASN A 351 -20.66 7.23 0.17
C ASN A 351 -19.18 6.80 0.35
N TYR A 352 -18.81 6.22 1.51
CA TYR A 352 -17.44 5.80 1.77
C TYR A 352 -16.88 4.83 0.73
N PRO A 353 -17.61 3.77 0.30
CA PRO A 353 -17.09 2.85 -0.70
C PRO A 353 -16.76 3.55 -2.03
N GLU A 354 -17.54 4.54 -2.45
CA GLU A 354 -17.27 5.32 -3.65
C GLU A 354 -16.03 6.20 -3.48
N LEU A 355 -15.95 6.95 -2.37
CA LEU A 355 -14.81 7.80 -2.05
C LEU A 355 -13.51 6.99 -1.96
N MET A 356 -13.54 5.82 -1.32
CA MET A 356 -12.38 4.94 -1.16
C MET A 356 -11.90 4.40 -2.51
N ASN A 357 -12.80 4.03 -3.41
CA ASN A 357 -12.43 3.64 -4.76
C ASN A 357 -11.79 4.80 -5.53
N MET A 358 -12.34 6.01 -5.43
CA MET A 358 -11.76 7.21 -6.05
C MET A 358 -10.36 7.52 -5.50
N ILE A 359 -10.14 7.34 -4.20
CA ILE A 359 -8.81 7.51 -3.57
C ILE A 359 -7.83 6.50 -4.18
N ILE A 360 -8.19 5.23 -4.25
CA ILE A 360 -7.31 4.17 -4.78
C ILE A 360 -6.94 4.45 -6.24
N ASP A 361 -7.91 4.82 -7.07
CA ASP A 361 -7.68 5.14 -8.48
C ASP A 361 -6.73 6.35 -8.60
N LEU A 362 -6.96 7.39 -7.82
CA LEU A 362 -6.14 8.60 -7.83
C LEU A 362 -4.70 8.34 -7.32
N VAL A 363 -4.54 7.58 -6.24
CA VAL A 363 -3.22 7.16 -5.73
C VAL A 363 -2.45 6.38 -6.80
N THR A 364 -3.10 5.47 -7.50
CA THR A 364 -2.49 4.68 -8.58
C THR A 364 -2.02 5.56 -9.73
N VAL A 365 -2.86 6.53 -10.13
CA VAL A 365 -2.52 7.51 -11.17
C VAL A 365 -1.37 8.41 -10.73
N MET A 366 -1.40 8.93 -9.50
CA MET A 366 -0.32 9.77 -8.94
C MET A 366 1.02 9.02 -8.90
N ARG A 367 1.03 7.75 -8.47
CA ARG A 367 2.25 6.92 -8.54
C ARG A 367 2.80 6.86 -9.95
N SER A 368 1.95 6.54 -10.92
CA SER A 368 2.36 6.45 -12.34
C SER A 368 2.88 7.77 -12.89
N ALA A 369 2.31 8.90 -12.46
CA ALA A 369 2.69 10.23 -12.93
C ALA A 369 4.04 10.71 -12.38
N PHE A 370 4.36 10.39 -11.12
CA PHE A 370 5.55 10.91 -10.45
C PHE A 370 6.76 9.97 -10.50
N THR A 371 6.55 8.63 -10.47
CA THR A 371 7.64 7.63 -10.45
C THR A 371 8.71 7.87 -11.54
N PRO A 372 8.38 8.24 -12.81
CA PRO A 372 9.39 8.47 -13.84
C PRO A 372 10.36 9.63 -13.55
N PHE A 373 10.00 10.52 -12.62
CA PHE A 373 10.75 11.74 -12.30
C PHE A 373 11.45 11.70 -10.94
N ILE A 374 11.29 10.62 -10.16
CA ILE A 374 11.91 10.50 -8.83
C ILE A 374 13.41 10.24 -8.91
N ASN A 375 13.86 9.45 -9.87
CA ASN A 375 15.23 8.93 -9.97
C ASN A 375 16.04 9.53 -11.14
N LYS A 376 15.72 10.73 -11.57
CA LYS A 376 16.44 11.40 -12.67
C LYS A 376 17.31 12.54 -12.18
#